data_52a1c98a7563a08b6a9248bcd7563e95
#
_entry.id   52a1c98a7563a08b6a9248bcd7563e95
#
_cell.length_a   1.000
_cell.length_b   1.000
_cell.length_c   1.000
_cell.angle_alpha   90.00
_cell.angle_beta   90.00
_cell.angle_gamma   90.00
#
_symmetry.space_group_name_H-M   'P 1'
#
loop_
_entity.id
_entity.type
_entity.pdbx_description
1 polymer ?
#
loop_
_entity_poly.entity_id
_entity_poly.type
_entity_poly.pdbx_seq_one_letter_code
_entity_poly.pdbx_strand_id
1 'polypeptide(L)'
;MYYVDTSVLVAYYYPEPISERAEKLILRSKRPCISSLTEVECASALSRKVREKNLSPEDGNKIFKKFQSHIEQSLYILMVVEEKHYQIAKNWIVQFSVPLKTLDALHLAIASESDLTLLTADEHLAISAK
;
A
#
# COMPACT_ATOMS: atom_id res chain seq x y z
N MET A 1 14.43 -6.24 1.58
CA MET A 1 13.46 -5.27 2.11
C MET A 1 12.19 -5.29 1.28
N TYR A 2 11.09 -4.92 1.90
CA TYR A 2 9.77 -5.01 1.28
C TYR A 2 9.09 -3.66 1.21
N TYR A 3 8.44 -3.39 0.10
CA TYR A 3 7.51 -2.28 -0.07
C TYR A 3 6.10 -2.85 0.02
N VAL A 4 5.27 -2.31 0.92
CA VAL A 4 3.95 -2.86 1.21
C VAL A 4 2.88 -2.06 0.48
N ASP A 5 2.12 -2.74 -0.39
CA ASP A 5 0.98 -2.15 -1.06
C ASP A 5 -0.16 -1.90 -0.06
N THR A 6 -0.96 -0.88 -0.32
CA THR A 6 -2.07 -0.46 0.54
C THR A 6 -3.03 -1.60 0.86
N SER A 7 -3.27 -2.51 -0.08
CA SER A 7 -4.18 -3.64 0.13
C SER A 7 -3.75 -4.51 1.31
N VAL A 8 -2.44 -4.74 1.46
CA VAL A 8 -1.90 -5.53 2.57
C VAL A 8 -2.02 -4.77 3.89
N LEU A 9 -1.75 -3.45 3.87
CA LEU A 9 -1.86 -2.63 5.07
C LEU A 9 -3.30 -2.55 5.57
N VAL A 10 -4.25 -2.33 4.67
CA VAL A 10 -5.68 -2.26 5.05
C VAL A 10 -6.10 -3.59 5.66
N ALA A 11 -5.68 -4.72 5.09
CA ALA A 11 -5.97 -6.04 5.63
C ALA A 11 -5.35 -6.25 7.01
N TYR A 12 -4.19 -5.62 7.27
CA TYR A 12 -3.53 -5.70 8.57
C TYR A 12 -4.31 -4.92 9.66
N TYR A 13 -4.77 -3.71 9.33
CA TYR A 13 -5.43 -2.85 10.31
C TYR A 13 -6.94 -3.05 10.42
N TYR A 14 -7.57 -3.53 9.37
CA TYR A 14 -9.01 -3.79 9.35
C TYR A 14 -9.24 -5.28 9.12
N PRO A 15 -10.02 -5.96 10.01
CA PRO A 15 -10.25 -7.40 9.87
C PRO A 15 -10.88 -7.77 8.53
N GLU A 16 -10.15 -8.56 7.75
CA GLU A 16 -10.56 -9.08 6.45
C GLU A 16 -10.16 -10.55 6.38
N PRO A 17 -10.69 -11.33 5.41
CA PRO A 17 -10.31 -12.75 5.28
C PRO A 17 -8.81 -12.98 5.13
N ILE A 18 -8.06 -12.01 4.57
CA ILE A 18 -6.61 -12.12 4.38
C ILE A 18 -5.80 -11.50 5.52
N SER A 19 -6.44 -10.98 6.59
CA SER A 19 -5.76 -10.27 7.69
C SER A 19 -4.64 -11.07 8.32
N GLU A 20 -4.87 -12.35 8.58
CA GLU A 20 -3.89 -13.21 9.21
C GLU A 20 -2.64 -13.35 8.34
N ARG A 21 -2.84 -13.53 7.03
CA ARG A 21 -1.75 -13.62 6.07
C ARG A 21 -1.00 -12.29 5.95
N ALA A 22 -1.73 -11.18 5.93
CA ALA A 22 -1.15 -9.84 5.87
C ALA A 22 -0.30 -9.57 7.11
N GLU A 23 -0.79 -9.94 8.28
CA GLU A 23 -0.05 -9.81 9.53
C GLU A 23 1.28 -10.56 9.48
N LYS A 24 1.26 -11.80 9.00
CA LYS A 24 2.47 -12.61 8.88
C LYS A 24 3.49 -11.95 7.94
N LEU A 25 3.02 -11.42 6.81
CA LEU A 25 3.89 -10.77 5.84
C LEU A 25 4.54 -9.51 6.42
N ILE A 26 3.77 -8.70 7.14
CA ILE A 26 4.28 -7.47 7.75
C ILE A 26 5.27 -7.77 8.86
N LEU A 27 4.96 -8.75 9.72
CA LEU A 27 5.84 -9.13 10.82
C LEU A 27 7.17 -9.72 10.36
N ARG A 28 7.20 -10.34 9.18
CA ARG A 28 8.45 -10.83 8.59
C ARG A 28 9.36 -9.69 8.12
N SER A 29 8.76 -8.55 7.82
CA SER A 29 9.49 -7.37 7.38
C SER A 29 9.89 -6.58 8.62
N LYS A 30 11.19 -6.47 8.89
CA LYS A 30 11.65 -5.76 10.09
C LYS A 30 11.18 -4.31 10.10
N ARG A 31 11.33 -3.62 8.96
CA ARG A 31 10.81 -2.26 8.76
C ARG A 31 10.26 -2.20 7.33
N PRO A 32 8.98 -2.50 7.15
CA PRO A 32 8.39 -2.42 5.80
C PRO A 32 8.40 -1.00 5.28
N CYS A 33 8.59 -0.85 3.99
CA CYS A 33 8.60 0.45 3.33
C CYS A 33 7.21 0.80 2.82
N ILE A 34 6.80 2.04 2.99
CA ILE A 34 5.58 2.61 2.45
C ILE A 34 5.93 3.97 1.85
N SER A 35 4.96 4.65 1.27
CA SER A 35 5.15 6.02 0.77
C SER A 35 4.00 6.92 1.21
N SER A 36 4.14 8.22 0.95
CA SER A 36 3.04 9.17 1.20
C SER A 36 1.79 8.80 0.40
N LEU A 37 1.96 8.15 -0.75
CA LEU A 37 0.86 7.62 -1.54
C LEU A 37 0.07 6.57 -0.75
N THR A 38 0.77 5.71 0.00
CA THR A 38 0.16 4.69 0.86
C THR A 38 -0.74 5.33 1.93
N GLU A 39 -0.29 6.44 2.51
CA GLU A 39 -1.08 7.16 3.52
C GLU A 39 -2.41 7.63 2.96
N VAL A 40 -2.40 8.23 1.78
CA VAL A 40 -3.61 8.74 1.13
C VAL A 40 -4.55 7.59 0.76
N GLU A 41 -4.01 6.52 0.23
CA GLU A 41 -4.82 5.37 -0.16
C GLU A 41 -5.42 4.65 1.05
N CYS A 42 -4.69 4.59 2.15
CA CYS A 42 -5.21 4.01 3.39
C CYS A 42 -6.39 4.83 3.90
N ALA A 43 -6.26 6.16 3.88
CA ALA A 43 -7.36 7.06 4.24
C ALA A 43 -8.57 6.85 3.32
N SER A 44 -8.32 6.72 2.03
CA SER A 44 -9.37 6.49 1.03
C SER A 44 -10.10 5.17 1.26
N ALA A 45 -9.35 4.11 1.55
CA ALA A 45 -9.94 2.79 1.82
C ALA A 45 -10.83 2.80 3.06
N LEU A 46 -10.37 3.45 4.13
CA LEU A 46 -11.17 3.58 5.35
C LEU A 46 -12.41 4.43 5.12
N SER A 47 -12.28 5.51 4.36
CA SER A 47 -13.40 6.37 3.98
C SER A 47 -14.48 5.58 3.24
N ARG A 48 -14.07 4.71 2.32
CA ARG A 48 -15.02 3.85 1.60
C ARG A 48 -15.77 2.92 2.54
N LYS A 49 -15.06 2.28 3.49
CA LYS A 49 -15.68 1.39 4.46
C LYS A 49 -16.71 2.10 5.33
N VAL A 50 -16.44 3.35 5.68
CA VAL A 50 -17.41 4.19 6.42
C VAL A 50 -18.63 4.49 5.57
N ARG A 51 -18.43 4.88 4.31
CA ARG A 51 -19.56 5.16 3.40
C ARG A 51 -20.42 3.92 3.14
N GLU A 52 -19.80 2.75 3.09
CA GLU A 52 -20.51 1.48 2.88
C GLU A 52 -21.11 0.93 4.18
N LYS A 53 -20.98 1.68 5.28
CA LYS A 53 -21.50 1.32 6.60
C LYS A 53 -20.91 0.03 7.18
N ASN A 54 -19.71 -0.33 6.75
CA ASN A 54 -18.97 -1.46 7.31
C ASN A 54 -18.12 -1.04 8.50
N LEU A 55 -18.03 0.27 8.76
CA LEU A 55 -17.16 0.83 9.78
C LEU A 55 -17.75 2.16 10.23
N SER A 56 -17.79 2.41 11.56
CA SER A 56 -18.21 3.71 12.05
C SER A 56 -17.13 4.76 11.82
N PRO A 57 -17.49 6.07 11.71
CA PRO A 57 -16.47 7.12 11.62
C PRO A 57 -15.50 7.11 12.80
N GLU A 58 -15.98 6.82 14.00
CA GLU A 58 -15.15 6.74 15.20
C GLU A 58 -14.11 5.63 15.11
N ASP A 59 -14.53 4.45 14.66
CA ASP A 59 -13.61 3.32 14.47
C ASP A 59 -12.64 3.56 13.34
N GLY A 60 -13.10 4.19 12.26
CA GLY A 60 -12.23 4.60 11.16
C GLY A 60 -11.12 5.52 11.63
N ASN A 61 -11.47 6.52 12.46
CA ASN A 61 -10.48 7.42 13.04
C ASN A 61 -9.48 6.69 13.94
N LYS A 62 -9.94 5.75 14.74
CA LYS A 62 -9.07 4.96 15.62
C LYS A 62 -8.06 4.16 14.82
N ILE A 63 -8.51 3.52 13.74
CA ILE A 63 -7.65 2.73 12.88
C ILE A 63 -6.60 3.62 12.21
N PHE A 64 -7.02 4.75 11.66
CA PHE A 64 -6.10 5.65 10.97
C PHE A 64 -5.08 6.26 11.93
N LYS A 65 -5.50 6.66 13.14
CA LYS A 65 -4.60 7.17 14.16
C LYS A 65 -3.57 6.13 14.58
N LYS A 66 -3.97 4.88 14.68
CA LYS A 66 -3.04 3.78 15.00
C LYS A 66 -1.98 3.63 13.91
N PHE A 67 -2.40 3.69 12.64
CA PHE A 67 -1.49 3.66 11.51
C PHE A 67 -0.50 4.84 11.55
N GLN A 68 -1.02 6.06 11.75
CA GLN A 68 -0.17 7.25 11.86
C GLN A 68 0.81 7.14 13.03
N SER A 69 0.37 6.61 14.15
CA SER A 69 1.23 6.38 15.32
C SER A 69 2.38 5.44 14.98
N HIS A 70 2.10 4.39 14.22
CA HIS A 70 3.14 3.45 13.79
C HIS A 70 4.16 4.13 12.87
N ILE A 71 3.72 5.04 12.02
CA ILE A 71 4.62 5.82 11.18
C ILE A 71 5.51 6.72 12.05
N GLU A 72 4.92 7.43 13.03
CA GLU A 72 5.65 8.31 13.95
C GLU A 72 6.67 7.55 14.80
N GLN A 73 6.37 6.31 15.15
CA GLN A 73 7.25 5.43 15.91
C GLN A 73 8.33 4.78 15.04
N SER A 74 8.39 5.14 13.77
CA SER A 74 9.37 4.61 12.80
C SER A 74 9.27 3.11 12.59
N LEU A 75 8.06 2.54 12.72
CA LEU A 75 7.83 1.14 12.40
C LEU A 75 7.83 0.89 10.88
N TYR A 76 7.66 1.95 10.10
CA TYR A 76 7.74 1.93 8.65
C TYR A 76 8.87 2.85 8.17
N ILE A 77 9.46 2.51 7.04
CA ILE A 77 10.32 3.44 6.31
C ILE A 77 9.43 4.18 5.33
N LEU A 78 9.32 5.49 5.48
CA LEU A 78 8.48 6.32 4.61
C LEU A 78 9.31 6.82 3.43
N MET A 79 8.95 6.36 2.23
CA MET A 79 9.66 6.72 0.99
C MET A 79 8.98 7.91 0.33
N VAL A 80 9.79 8.78 -0.26
CA VAL A 80 9.30 9.94 -0.99
C VAL A 80 8.94 9.52 -2.42
N VAL A 81 7.78 9.96 -2.89
CA VAL A 81 7.37 9.75 -4.27
C VAL A 81 7.99 10.87 -5.11
N GLU A 82 8.89 10.53 -6.01
CA GLU A 82 9.65 11.47 -6.80
C GLU A 82 9.17 11.52 -8.26
N GLU A 83 9.58 12.55 -8.97
CA GLU A 83 9.22 12.71 -10.39
C GLU A 83 9.60 11.49 -11.22
N LYS A 84 10.76 10.88 -10.94
CA LYS A 84 11.20 9.68 -11.66
C LYS A 84 10.21 8.52 -11.53
N HIS A 85 9.50 8.41 -10.41
CA HIS A 85 8.50 7.36 -10.22
C HIS A 85 7.30 7.57 -11.13
N TYR A 86 6.88 8.82 -11.30
CA TYR A 86 5.79 9.15 -12.22
C TYR A 86 6.17 8.85 -13.67
N GLN A 87 7.41 9.14 -14.05
CA GLN A 87 7.89 8.86 -15.41
C GLN A 87 7.93 7.35 -15.69
N ILE A 88 8.44 6.57 -14.74
CA ILE A 88 8.50 5.12 -14.89
C ILE A 88 7.07 4.53 -15.00
N ALA A 89 6.18 4.95 -14.11
CA ALA A 89 4.79 4.48 -14.11
C ALA A 89 4.10 4.81 -15.42
N LYS A 90 4.24 6.04 -15.92
CA LYS A 90 3.68 6.47 -17.18
C LYS A 90 4.19 5.61 -18.34
N ASN A 91 5.49 5.36 -18.38
CA ASN A 91 6.11 4.58 -19.44
C ASN A 91 5.58 3.14 -19.48
N TRP A 92 5.37 2.54 -18.30
CA TRP A 92 4.80 1.20 -18.25
C TRP A 92 3.35 1.17 -18.72
N ILE A 93 2.55 2.14 -18.30
CA ILE A 93 1.12 2.19 -18.64
C ILE A 93 0.94 2.34 -20.15
N VAL A 94 1.73 3.20 -20.79
CA VAL A 94 1.58 3.45 -22.23
C VAL A 94 2.08 2.32 -23.12
N GLN A 95 2.67 1.30 -22.56
CA GLN A 95 3.02 0.10 -23.32
C GLN A 95 1.80 -0.79 -23.60
N PHE A 96 0.71 -0.58 -22.86
CA PHE A 96 -0.57 -1.28 -23.01
C PHE A 96 -0.46 -2.82 -22.92
N SER A 97 0.61 -3.31 -22.33
CA SER A 97 0.87 -4.76 -22.27
C SER A 97 0.25 -5.43 -21.04
N VAL A 98 0.00 -4.67 -19.97
CA VAL A 98 -0.64 -5.16 -18.74
C VAL A 98 -1.65 -4.14 -18.25
N PRO A 99 -2.72 -4.60 -17.54
CA PRO A 99 -3.75 -3.68 -17.04
C PRO A 99 -3.31 -2.99 -15.74
N LEU A 100 -2.37 -2.05 -15.85
CA LEU A 100 -1.89 -1.29 -14.69
C LEU A 100 -2.69 -0.01 -14.51
N LYS A 101 -3.26 0.15 -13.32
CA LYS A 101 -3.90 1.41 -12.91
C LYS A 101 -2.84 2.37 -12.40
N THR A 102 -3.17 3.66 -12.39
CA THR A 102 -2.24 4.73 -12.04
C THR A 102 -1.52 4.50 -10.70
N LEU A 103 -2.29 4.26 -9.63
CA LEU A 103 -1.71 4.12 -8.29
C LEU A 103 -0.89 2.84 -8.16
N ASP A 104 -1.35 1.76 -8.76
CA ASP A 104 -0.63 0.49 -8.76
C ASP A 104 0.70 0.62 -9.49
N ALA A 105 0.70 1.33 -10.63
CA ALA A 105 1.93 1.59 -11.37
C ALA A 105 2.91 2.43 -10.57
N LEU A 106 2.42 3.40 -9.80
CA LEU A 106 3.28 4.23 -8.94
C LEU A 106 3.91 3.41 -7.83
N HIS A 107 3.13 2.56 -7.15
CA HIS A 107 3.69 1.68 -6.12
C HIS A 107 4.75 0.74 -6.69
N LEU A 108 4.46 0.17 -7.85
CA LEU A 108 5.40 -0.73 -8.52
C LEU A 108 6.67 0.02 -8.92
N ALA A 109 6.55 1.26 -9.41
CA ALA A 109 7.69 2.08 -9.78
C ALA A 109 8.58 2.38 -8.57
N ILE A 110 7.99 2.72 -7.43
CA ILE A 110 8.73 2.99 -6.20
C ILE A 110 9.49 1.74 -5.75
N ALA A 111 8.82 0.60 -5.72
CA ALA A 111 9.44 -0.66 -5.31
C ALA A 111 10.58 -1.05 -6.26
N SER A 112 10.35 -0.96 -7.56
CA SER A 112 11.33 -1.34 -8.58
C SER A 112 12.56 -0.43 -8.56
N GLU A 113 12.36 0.88 -8.48
CA GLU A 113 13.45 1.86 -8.47
C GLU A 113 14.35 1.69 -7.23
N SER A 114 13.77 1.31 -6.11
CA SER A 114 14.48 1.13 -4.84
C SER A 114 14.92 -0.31 -4.59
N ASP A 115 14.72 -1.18 -5.58
CA ASP A 115 15.06 -2.61 -5.50
C ASP A 115 14.40 -3.30 -4.30
N LEU A 116 13.12 -3.02 -4.11
CA LEU A 116 12.32 -3.60 -3.03
C LEU A 116 11.37 -4.66 -3.58
N THR A 117 11.14 -5.70 -2.79
CA THR A 117 10.13 -6.70 -3.11
C THR A 117 8.75 -6.16 -2.76
N LEU A 118 7.83 -6.16 -3.72
CA LEU A 118 6.48 -5.68 -3.50
C LEU A 118 5.62 -6.75 -2.83
N LEU A 119 5.00 -6.40 -1.69
CA LEU A 119 3.98 -7.22 -1.04
C LEU A 119 2.61 -6.67 -1.41
N THR A 120 1.80 -7.47 -2.06
CA THR A 120 0.47 -7.05 -2.51
C THR A 120 -0.55 -8.18 -2.39
N ALA A 121 -1.82 -7.78 -2.16
CA ALA A 121 -2.97 -8.68 -2.22
C ALA A 121 -3.70 -8.57 -3.57
N ASP A 122 -3.26 -7.66 -4.46
CA ASP A 122 -3.85 -7.44 -5.77
C ASP A 122 -3.21 -8.37 -6.80
N GLU A 123 -4.00 -9.26 -7.42
CA GLU A 123 -3.50 -10.24 -8.39
C GLU A 123 -2.92 -9.59 -9.64
N HIS A 124 -3.55 -8.53 -10.14
CA HIS A 124 -3.06 -7.83 -11.34
C HIS A 124 -1.72 -7.18 -11.06
N LEU A 125 -1.57 -6.56 -9.90
CA LEU A 125 -0.32 -5.93 -9.50
C LEU A 125 0.78 -6.97 -9.28
N ALA A 126 0.45 -8.11 -8.68
CA ALA A 126 1.39 -9.21 -8.47
C ALA A 126 1.90 -9.77 -9.80
N ILE A 127 1.02 -9.91 -10.78
CA ILE A 127 1.39 -10.37 -12.12
C ILE A 127 2.33 -9.36 -12.79
N SER A 128 2.03 -8.07 -12.66
CA SER A 128 2.85 -7.01 -13.25
C SER A 128 4.24 -6.91 -12.61
N ALA A 129 4.37 -7.27 -11.33
CA ALA A 129 5.62 -7.23 -10.59
C ALA A 129 6.58 -8.35 -10.98
N LYS A 130 6.08 -9.40 -11.60
CA LYS A 130 6.90 -10.49 -12.10
C LYS A 130 7.52 -10.10 -13.43
#